data_864cfee68fa9c8be1986de53e58f8fd6
#
_entry.id   864cfee68fa9c8be1986de53e58f8fd6
#
_cell.length_a   1.000
_cell.length_b   1.000
_cell.length_c   1.000
_cell.angle_alpha   90.00
_cell.angle_beta   90.00
_cell.angle_gamma   90.00
#
_symmetry.space_group_name_H-M   'P 1'
#
loop_
_entity.id
_entity.type
_entity.pdbx_description
1 polymer ?
#
loop_
_entity_poly.entity_id
_entity_poly.type
_entity_poly.pdbx_seq_one_letter_code
_entity_poly.pdbx_strand_id
1 'polypeptide(L)'
;MNKKIQNILTEIESVIVGKNENVEKILMAILAQGHVLMEDVPGVGKTTTALTFAKVLGLDTRRVQFTSDTVPSDVIGYSVYDKSADSFVYKPGAIMTNLLLADEINRTSSKTQSALLEAMEEHRVTVDGQTYDLPTPFVVLATQNPTGSAGTTLLPSSQLDRFLIRLSMGYPDHKSQINILRDHHSENPLDRVQPVVTKDELLELVQETRNVEANDRIFDYVTTLAEATRTHPMVELGVSPRGALALCRMAKAHAFLSGRDFVVPEDIAAVFPDVCAHRLILSAKARMMEEKAENILAEILKSVDMPVLKA
;
A
#
# COMPACT_ATOMS: atom_id res chain seq x y z
N MET A 1 -13.93 -17.29 5.80
CA MET A 1 -12.79 -16.43 6.22
C MET A 1 -11.93 -17.18 7.22
N ASN A 2 -10.62 -17.15 7.08
CA ASN A 2 -9.67 -17.72 8.04
C ASN A 2 -9.84 -17.04 9.42
N LYS A 3 -9.88 -17.82 10.50
CA LYS A 3 -10.09 -17.31 11.87
C LYS A 3 -9.01 -16.31 12.31
N LYS A 4 -7.75 -16.51 11.88
CA LYS A 4 -6.66 -15.55 12.15
C LYS A 4 -6.93 -14.20 11.48
N ILE A 5 -7.37 -14.20 10.21
CA ILE A 5 -7.73 -12.98 9.47
C ILE A 5 -8.87 -12.23 10.17
N GLN A 6 -9.91 -12.94 10.60
CA GLN A 6 -11.03 -12.33 11.31
C GLN A 6 -10.58 -11.67 12.63
N ASN A 7 -9.72 -12.34 13.40
CA ASN A 7 -9.17 -11.79 14.63
C ASN A 7 -8.32 -10.53 14.37
N ILE A 8 -7.48 -10.56 13.32
CA ILE A 8 -6.67 -9.39 12.90
C ILE A 8 -7.58 -8.20 12.58
N LEU A 9 -8.59 -8.40 11.73
CA LEU A 9 -9.53 -7.34 11.35
C LEU A 9 -10.28 -6.79 12.56
N THR A 10 -10.81 -7.66 13.43
CA THR A 10 -11.53 -7.26 14.63
C THR A 10 -10.68 -6.39 15.56
N GLU A 11 -9.41 -6.78 15.77
CA GLU A 11 -8.50 -6.02 16.64
C GLU A 11 -8.16 -4.66 16.03
N ILE A 12 -7.90 -4.58 14.71
CA ILE A 12 -7.61 -3.32 14.03
C ILE A 12 -8.85 -2.40 14.05
N GLU A 13 -10.03 -2.93 13.76
CA GLU A 13 -11.29 -2.18 13.74
C GLU A 13 -11.70 -1.66 15.12
N SER A 14 -11.22 -2.25 16.20
CA SER A 14 -11.40 -1.76 17.56
C SER A 14 -10.76 -0.38 17.78
N VAL A 15 -9.74 -0.04 16.99
CA VAL A 15 -9.03 1.25 17.03
C VAL A 15 -9.40 2.15 15.84
N ILE A 16 -9.49 1.57 14.65
CA ILE A 16 -9.75 2.30 13.40
C ILE A 16 -11.24 2.25 13.09
N VAL A 17 -11.98 3.13 13.71
CA VAL A 17 -13.46 3.15 13.67
C VAL A 17 -13.97 3.70 12.34
N GLY A 18 -14.92 2.99 11.71
CA GLY A 18 -15.65 3.45 10.52
C GLY A 18 -14.84 3.43 9.21
N LYS A 19 -13.75 2.64 9.14
CA LYS A 19 -12.87 2.50 7.97
C LYS A 19 -12.62 1.03 7.60
N ASN A 20 -13.59 0.15 7.84
CA ASN A 20 -13.45 -1.29 7.68
C ASN A 20 -12.96 -1.69 6.28
N GLU A 21 -13.54 -1.10 5.23
CA GLU A 21 -13.13 -1.34 3.85
C GLU A 21 -11.65 -0.98 3.61
N ASN A 22 -11.18 0.16 4.13
CA ASN A 22 -9.77 0.56 4.01
C ASN A 22 -8.85 -0.34 4.83
N VAL A 23 -9.28 -0.79 6.02
CA VAL A 23 -8.55 -1.76 6.85
C VAL A 23 -8.38 -3.08 6.10
N GLU A 24 -9.44 -3.61 5.49
CA GLU A 24 -9.38 -4.81 4.67
C GLU A 24 -8.42 -4.64 3.47
N LYS A 25 -8.49 -3.50 2.76
CA LYS A 25 -7.61 -3.20 1.61
C LYS A 25 -6.15 -3.11 2.01
N ILE A 26 -5.83 -2.49 3.16
CA ILE A 26 -4.45 -2.44 3.67
C ILE A 26 -3.97 -3.84 4.05
N LEU A 27 -4.81 -4.65 4.73
CA LEU A 27 -4.44 -6.03 5.06
C LEU A 27 -4.21 -6.86 3.80
N MET A 28 -5.08 -6.76 2.79
CA MET A 28 -4.88 -7.40 1.49
C MET A 28 -3.55 -7.00 0.84
N ALA A 29 -3.20 -5.72 0.88
CA ALA A 29 -1.93 -5.24 0.33
C ALA A 29 -0.72 -5.80 1.08
N ILE A 30 -0.78 -5.91 2.41
CA ILE A 30 0.27 -6.52 3.23
C ILE A 30 0.42 -8.01 2.89
N LEU A 31 -0.68 -8.76 2.81
CA LEU A 31 -0.68 -10.18 2.43
C LEU A 31 -0.19 -10.41 0.99
N ALA A 32 -0.48 -9.47 0.09
CA ALA A 32 0.05 -9.45 -1.27
C ALA A 32 1.50 -8.97 -1.36
N GLN A 33 2.18 -8.72 -0.22
CA GLN A 33 3.55 -8.19 -0.15
C GLN A 33 3.72 -6.89 -0.95
N GLY A 34 2.75 -5.99 -0.85
CA GLY A 34 2.74 -4.70 -1.54
C GLY A 34 2.82 -3.53 -0.58
N HIS A 35 3.13 -2.37 -1.14
CA HIS A 35 3.20 -1.11 -0.42
C HIS A 35 1.93 -0.29 -0.67
N VAL A 36 1.52 0.51 0.29
CA VAL A 36 0.28 1.29 0.25
C VAL A 36 0.59 2.78 0.25
N LEU A 37 -0.06 3.52 -0.64
CA LEU A 37 -0.04 4.98 -0.64
C LEU A 37 -1.39 5.50 -0.12
N MET A 38 -1.37 6.24 0.98
CA MET A 38 -2.54 6.90 1.55
C MET A 38 -2.52 8.39 1.16
N GLU A 39 -3.48 8.80 0.36
CA GLU A 39 -3.60 10.18 -0.10
C GLU A 39 -4.78 10.86 0.57
N ASP A 40 -4.50 11.78 1.51
CA ASP A 40 -5.53 12.45 2.29
C ASP A 40 -5.04 13.72 2.97
N VAL A 41 -6.01 14.50 3.42
CA VAL A 41 -5.77 15.65 4.31
C VAL A 41 -5.11 15.20 5.62
N PRO A 42 -4.39 16.09 6.30
CA PRO A 42 -3.84 15.81 7.63
C PRO A 42 -4.94 15.47 8.66
N GLY A 43 -4.60 14.62 9.64
CA GLY A 43 -5.48 14.39 10.81
C GLY A 43 -6.55 13.30 10.64
N VAL A 44 -6.57 12.54 9.53
CA VAL A 44 -7.56 11.45 9.30
C VAL A 44 -7.15 10.09 9.87
N GLY A 45 -6.11 10.03 10.71
CA GLY A 45 -5.72 8.79 11.41
C GLY A 45 -4.70 7.92 10.67
N LYS A 46 -4.01 8.41 9.62
CA LYS A 46 -3.02 7.64 8.85
C LYS A 46 -1.92 7.03 9.74
N THR A 47 -1.37 7.82 10.65
CA THR A 47 -0.33 7.35 11.59
C THR A 47 -0.86 6.31 12.56
N THR A 48 -2.06 6.53 13.12
CA THR A 48 -2.72 5.56 14.01
C THR A 48 -2.96 4.24 13.29
N THR A 49 -3.43 4.29 12.03
CA THR A 49 -3.63 3.09 11.20
C THR A 49 -2.33 2.29 11.06
N ALA A 50 -1.22 2.92 10.66
CA ALA A 50 0.05 2.23 10.48
C ALA A 50 0.56 1.58 11.79
N LEU A 51 0.48 2.30 12.91
CA LEU A 51 0.89 1.79 14.21
C LEU A 51 0.01 0.65 14.72
N THR A 52 -1.31 0.71 14.43
CA THR A 52 -2.23 -0.37 14.78
C THR A 52 -1.90 -1.64 14.00
N PHE A 53 -1.70 -1.52 12.68
CA PHE A 53 -1.26 -2.68 11.86
C PHE A 53 0.05 -3.28 12.37
N ALA A 54 1.05 -2.45 12.66
CA ALA A 54 2.33 -2.94 13.17
C ALA A 54 2.17 -3.73 14.47
N LYS A 55 1.40 -3.21 15.44
CA LYS A 55 1.14 -3.88 16.71
C LYS A 55 0.40 -5.20 16.54
N VAL A 56 -0.73 -5.16 15.82
CA VAL A 56 -1.59 -6.35 15.62
C VAL A 56 -0.85 -7.47 14.90
N LEU A 57 0.00 -7.12 13.93
CA LEU A 57 0.77 -8.07 13.13
C LEU A 57 2.13 -8.45 13.74
N GLY A 58 2.45 -7.98 14.95
CA GLY A 58 3.71 -8.28 15.63
C GLY A 58 4.96 -7.84 14.85
N LEU A 59 4.88 -6.70 14.15
CA LEU A 59 5.93 -6.18 13.28
C LEU A 59 6.74 -5.07 13.95
N ASP A 60 8.06 -5.11 13.76
CA ASP A 60 8.89 -3.95 14.06
C ASP A 60 8.49 -2.79 13.13
N THR A 61 8.34 -1.59 13.72
CA THR A 61 7.92 -0.41 12.97
C THR A 61 8.83 0.78 13.22
N ARG A 62 9.02 1.56 12.16
CA ARG A 62 9.64 2.89 12.26
C ARG A 62 8.79 3.91 11.51
N ARG A 63 8.85 5.15 11.97
CA ARG A 63 8.21 6.29 11.32
C ARG A 63 9.26 7.30 10.86
N VAL A 64 9.15 7.75 9.63
CA VAL A 64 9.91 8.87 9.09
C VAL A 64 8.91 9.94 8.64
N GLN A 65 9.01 11.13 9.22
CA GLN A 65 8.33 12.32 8.74
C GLN A 65 9.23 12.98 7.69
N PHE A 66 8.84 12.92 6.43
CA PHE A 66 9.61 13.50 5.35
C PHE A 66 9.44 15.03 5.30
N THR A 67 10.55 15.71 5.15
CA THR A 67 10.65 17.17 5.03
C THR A 67 11.64 17.50 3.91
N SER A 68 11.78 18.81 3.57
CA SER A 68 12.82 19.30 2.63
C SER A 68 14.24 18.90 3.04
N ASP A 69 14.48 18.72 4.34
CA ASP A 69 15.80 18.49 4.92
C ASP A 69 16.14 16.99 5.05
N THR A 70 15.14 16.11 4.84
CA THR A 70 15.37 14.65 4.88
C THR A 70 16.26 14.23 3.73
N VAL A 71 17.35 13.54 4.06
CA VAL A 71 18.34 13.06 3.07
C VAL A 71 18.27 11.53 2.89
N PRO A 72 18.77 10.99 1.77
CA PRO A 72 18.75 9.54 1.51
C PRO A 72 19.35 8.70 2.65
N SER A 73 20.44 9.17 3.28
CA SER A 73 21.10 8.47 4.39
C SER A 73 20.22 8.30 5.64
N ASP A 74 19.23 9.17 5.86
CA ASP A 74 18.27 9.02 6.95
C ASP A 74 17.38 7.79 6.72
N VAL A 75 17.09 7.50 5.44
CA VAL A 75 16.23 6.42 5.00
C VAL A 75 17.01 5.11 4.90
N ILE A 76 18.08 5.06 4.09
CA ILE A 76 18.80 3.84 3.76
C ILE A 76 20.00 3.56 4.67
N GLY A 77 20.45 4.53 5.47
CA GLY A 77 21.64 4.42 6.30
C GLY A 77 22.90 4.94 5.63
N TYR A 78 24.01 4.82 6.33
CA TYR A 78 25.34 5.29 5.92
C TYR A 78 26.43 4.50 6.62
N SER A 79 27.67 4.54 6.11
CA SER A 79 28.83 3.94 6.76
C SER A 79 29.60 4.96 7.58
N VAL A 80 30.08 4.55 8.75
CA VAL A 80 30.94 5.31 9.64
C VAL A 80 32.24 4.56 9.87
N TYR A 81 33.36 5.25 9.79
CA TYR A 81 34.64 4.65 10.15
C TYR A 81 34.72 4.43 11.66
N ASP A 82 34.81 3.19 12.05
CA ASP A 82 35.02 2.78 13.45
C ASP A 82 36.51 2.62 13.73
N LYS A 83 37.07 3.51 14.55
CA LYS A 83 38.51 3.48 14.92
C LYS A 83 38.90 2.24 15.72
N SER A 84 37.97 1.63 16.45
CA SER A 84 38.23 0.45 17.24
C SER A 84 38.30 -0.82 16.39
N ALA A 85 37.53 -0.90 15.35
CA ALA A 85 37.48 -1.99 14.39
C ALA A 85 38.37 -1.76 13.16
N ASP A 86 38.97 -0.57 13.02
CA ASP A 86 39.78 -0.12 11.87
C ASP A 86 39.05 -0.38 10.53
N SER A 87 37.72 -0.15 10.49
CA SER A 87 36.88 -0.46 9.34
C SER A 87 35.64 0.43 9.27
N PHE A 88 35.03 0.50 8.09
CA PHE A 88 33.71 1.12 7.92
C PHE A 88 32.61 0.19 8.44
N VAL A 89 31.76 0.72 9.30
CA VAL A 89 30.62 0.02 9.89
C VAL A 89 29.33 0.69 9.39
N TYR A 90 28.42 -0.12 8.82
CA TYR A 90 27.11 0.34 8.40
C TYR A 90 26.24 0.72 9.59
N LYS A 91 25.67 1.91 9.54
CA LYS A 91 24.64 2.40 10.45
C LYS A 91 23.30 2.34 9.72
N PRO A 92 22.40 1.43 10.15
CA PRO A 92 21.14 1.21 9.46
C PRO A 92 20.22 2.44 9.53
N GLY A 93 19.68 2.83 8.38
CA GLY A 93 18.66 3.86 8.26
C GLY A 93 17.28 3.39 8.74
N ALA A 94 16.30 4.27 8.61
CA ALA A 94 14.93 4.00 9.07
C ALA A 94 14.26 2.82 8.35
N ILE A 95 14.69 2.51 7.13
CA ILE A 95 14.10 1.45 6.31
C ILE A 95 14.38 0.04 6.83
N MET A 96 15.37 -0.13 7.71
CA MET A 96 15.68 -1.42 8.32
C MET A 96 14.66 -1.76 9.42
N THR A 97 13.45 -2.06 8.98
CA THR A 97 12.26 -2.39 9.80
C THR A 97 11.29 -3.24 8.98
N ASN A 98 10.31 -3.89 9.62
CA ASN A 98 9.28 -4.66 8.92
C ASN A 98 8.17 -3.77 8.32
N LEU A 99 7.73 -2.75 9.07
CA LEU A 99 6.74 -1.80 8.61
C LEU A 99 7.31 -0.38 8.74
N LEU A 100 7.48 0.30 7.61
CA LEU A 100 7.88 1.69 7.58
C LEU A 100 6.67 2.58 7.33
N LEU A 101 6.37 3.49 8.27
CA LEU A 101 5.47 4.61 8.01
C LEU A 101 6.29 5.76 7.40
N ALA A 102 6.12 5.96 6.10
CA ALA A 102 6.74 7.04 5.34
C ALA A 102 5.75 8.22 5.23
N ASP A 103 5.80 9.15 6.19
CA ASP A 103 4.82 10.21 6.33
C ASP A 103 5.20 11.44 5.50
N GLU A 104 4.26 11.91 4.64
CA GLU A 104 4.41 13.06 3.75
C GLU A 104 5.58 12.94 2.75
N ILE A 105 5.69 11.77 2.06
CA ILE A 105 6.81 11.48 1.14
C ILE A 105 6.96 12.49 0.01
N ASN A 106 5.91 13.24 -0.31
CA ASN A 106 5.93 14.27 -1.35
C ASN A 106 6.52 15.63 -0.88
N ARG A 107 7.03 15.72 0.36
CA ARG A 107 7.70 16.91 0.90
C ARG A 107 9.23 16.84 0.82
N THR A 108 9.80 15.71 0.49
CA THR A 108 11.25 15.57 0.37
C THR A 108 11.74 15.65 -1.07
N SER A 109 13.06 15.70 -1.25
CA SER A 109 13.69 15.76 -2.57
C SER A 109 13.42 14.48 -3.38
N SER A 110 13.42 14.58 -4.71
CA SER A 110 13.29 13.43 -5.61
C SER A 110 14.41 12.40 -5.41
N LYS A 111 15.58 12.82 -4.93
CA LYS A 111 16.70 11.93 -4.61
C LYS A 111 16.38 11.03 -3.42
N THR A 112 15.79 11.59 -2.36
CA THR A 112 15.38 10.84 -1.17
C THR A 112 14.18 9.93 -1.48
N GLN A 113 13.21 10.42 -2.27
CA GLN A 113 12.11 9.60 -2.78
C GLN A 113 12.63 8.38 -3.56
N SER A 114 13.58 8.59 -4.49
CA SER A 114 14.16 7.51 -5.29
C SER A 114 14.85 6.46 -4.43
N ALA A 115 15.59 6.86 -3.39
CA ALA A 115 16.26 5.91 -2.48
C ALA A 115 15.24 5.01 -1.75
N LEU A 116 14.14 5.59 -1.24
CA LEU A 116 13.05 4.82 -0.62
C LEU A 116 12.42 3.85 -1.63
N LEU A 117 12.04 4.36 -2.80
CA LEU A 117 11.30 3.62 -3.79
C LEU A 117 12.14 2.51 -4.45
N GLU A 118 13.46 2.69 -4.58
CA GLU A 118 14.38 1.65 -5.02
C GLU A 118 14.42 0.50 -4.01
N ALA A 119 14.59 0.83 -2.74
CA ALA A 119 14.61 -0.17 -1.68
C ALA A 119 13.26 -0.92 -1.54
N MET A 120 12.13 -0.26 -1.80
CA MET A 120 10.81 -0.90 -1.86
C MET A 120 10.73 -1.96 -2.96
N GLU A 121 11.39 -1.73 -4.09
CA GLU A 121 11.35 -2.64 -5.25
C GLU A 121 12.34 -3.78 -5.12
N GLU A 122 13.57 -3.45 -4.70
CA GLU A 122 14.68 -4.39 -4.64
C GLU A 122 14.70 -5.22 -3.34
N HIS A 123 13.92 -4.84 -2.32
CA HIS A 123 13.94 -5.41 -0.97
C HIS A 123 15.34 -5.44 -0.32
N ARG A 124 16.21 -4.51 -0.73
CA ARG A 124 17.59 -4.35 -0.24
C ARG A 124 18.06 -2.91 -0.42
N VAL A 125 19.11 -2.56 0.27
CA VAL A 125 19.80 -1.26 0.11
C VAL A 125 21.28 -1.50 -0.16
N THR A 126 21.88 -0.63 -1.00
CA THR A 126 23.32 -0.66 -1.27
C THR A 126 23.92 0.64 -0.76
N VAL A 127 24.86 0.53 0.19
CA VAL A 127 25.58 1.64 0.80
C VAL A 127 27.08 1.39 0.68
N ASP A 128 27.81 2.32 0.07
CA ASP A 128 29.26 2.25 -0.14
C ASP A 128 29.71 0.93 -0.79
N GLY A 129 28.92 0.44 -1.75
CA GLY A 129 29.21 -0.79 -2.51
C GLY A 129 28.87 -2.09 -1.80
N GLN A 130 28.32 -2.03 -0.58
CA GLN A 130 27.82 -3.20 0.15
C GLN A 130 26.29 -3.24 0.13
N THR A 131 25.72 -4.41 -0.10
CA THR A 131 24.27 -4.63 -0.17
C THR A 131 23.78 -5.28 1.12
N TYR A 132 22.68 -4.76 1.65
CA TYR A 132 22.03 -5.22 2.88
C TYR A 132 20.58 -5.54 2.57
N ASP A 133 20.15 -6.76 2.87
CA ASP A 133 18.76 -7.18 2.70
C ASP A 133 17.85 -6.50 3.73
N LEU A 134 16.64 -6.14 3.33
CA LEU A 134 15.64 -5.61 4.25
C LEU A 134 14.99 -6.73 5.06
N PRO A 135 14.50 -6.43 6.28
CA PRO A 135 13.74 -7.40 7.08
C PRO A 135 12.52 -7.94 6.32
N THR A 136 12.22 -9.23 6.49
CA THR A 136 11.05 -9.87 5.87
C THR A 136 9.99 -10.18 6.96
N PRO A 137 8.71 -9.82 6.75
CA PRO A 137 8.18 -9.04 5.63
C PRO A 137 8.62 -7.57 5.69
N PHE A 138 8.67 -6.90 4.54
CA PHE A 138 8.92 -5.47 4.45
C PHE A 138 7.75 -4.77 3.76
N VAL A 139 7.11 -3.84 4.46
CA VAL A 139 5.97 -3.07 3.96
C VAL A 139 6.17 -1.59 4.23
N VAL A 140 5.85 -0.77 3.25
CA VAL A 140 5.78 0.68 3.40
C VAL A 140 4.32 1.13 3.34
N LEU A 141 3.88 1.80 4.39
CA LEU A 141 2.67 2.60 4.38
C LEU A 141 3.10 4.06 4.20
N ALA A 142 2.97 4.56 2.99
CA ALA A 142 3.35 5.93 2.68
C ALA A 142 2.13 6.84 2.74
N THR A 143 2.35 8.09 3.17
CA THR A 143 1.33 9.12 3.08
C THR A 143 1.78 10.26 2.18
N GLN A 144 0.84 10.85 1.47
CA GLN A 144 1.03 12.13 0.80
C GLN A 144 -0.16 13.04 1.04
N ASN A 145 0.12 14.34 1.06
CA ASN A 145 -0.94 15.33 1.09
C ASN A 145 -1.38 15.64 -0.35
N PRO A 146 -2.68 15.95 -0.56
CA PRO A 146 -3.17 16.35 -1.87
C PRO A 146 -2.38 17.49 -2.46
N THR A 147 -2.35 17.58 -3.77
CA THR A 147 -1.71 18.64 -4.54
C THR A 147 -2.21 20.02 -4.13
N GLY A 148 -1.27 20.99 -4.01
CA GLY A 148 -1.56 22.38 -3.62
C GLY A 148 -1.13 22.76 -2.21
N SER A 149 -0.64 21.82 -1.40
CA SER A 149 0.03 22.15 -0.15
C SER A 149 1.40 22.79 -0.40
N ALA A 150 1.71 23.87 0.31
CA ALA A 150 3.01 24.56 0.15
C ALA A 150 4.19 23.60 0.41
N GLY A 151 5.16 23.58 -0.49
CA GLY A 151 6.37 22.77 -0.36
C GLY A 151 6.18 21.27 -0.71
N THR A 152 5.14 20.89 -1.46
CA THR A 152 4.96 19.52 -1.95
C THR A 152 5.30 19.40 -3.44
N THR A 153 5.94 18.28 -3.80
CA THR A 153 6.23 17.90 -5.18
C THR A 153 5.47 16.62 -5.52
N LEU A 154 4.75 16.60 -6.65
CA LEU A 154 4.08 15.39 -7.11
C LEU A 154 5.07 14.25 -7.32
N LEU A 155 4.70 13.04 -6.87
CA LEU A 155 5.41 11.84 -7.26
C LEU A 155 5.20 11.58 -8.76
N PRO A 156 6.27 11.35 -9.54
CA PRO A 156 6.14 10.92 -10.93
C PRO A 156 5.34 9.62 -11.06
N SER A 157 4.63 9.44 -12.17
CA SER A 157 3.82 8.24 -12.43
C SER A 157 4.61 6.94 -12.31
N SER A 158 5.86 6.92 -12.76
CA SER A 158 6.78 5.78 -12.63
C SER A 158 7.12 5.43 -11.17
N GLN A 159 7.01 6.38 -10.26
CA GLN A 159 7.19 6.19 -8.82
C GLN A 159 5.89 5.72 -8.17
N LEU A 160 4.75 6.26 -8.60
CA LEU A 160 3.43 5.82 -8.14
C LEU A 160 3.16 4.35 -8.47
N ASP A 161 3.64 3.85 -9.61
CA ASP A 161 3.48 2.45 -10.04
C ASP A 161 4.15 1.43 -9.09
N ARG A 162 5.03 1.87 -8.17
CA ARG A 162 5.65 1.01 -7.15
C ARG A 162 4.74 0.70 -5.96
N PHE A 163 3.72 1.51 -5.73
CA PHE A 163 2.70 1.21 -4.73
C PHE A 163 1.68 0.22 -5.29
N LEU A 164 1.34 -0.81 -4.50
CA LEU A 164 0.36 -1.81 -4.91
C LEU A 164 -1.03 -1.19 -5.08
N ILE A 165 -1.42 -0.39 -4.08
CA ILE A 165 -2.70 0.32 -4.06
C ILE A 165 -2.51 1.77 -3.61
N ARG A 166 -3.44 2.63 -4.04
CA ARG A 166 -3.62 3.98 -3.53
C ARG A 166 -5.00 4.09 -2.88
N LEU A 167 -5.04 4.56 -1.64
CA LEU A 167 -6.27 4.69 -0.85
C LEU A 167 -6.46 6.12 -0.36
N SER A 168 -7.73 6.51 -0.20
CA SER A 168 -8.14 7.67 0.59
C SER A 168 -8.88 7.17 1.83
N MET A 169 -8.41 7.59 3.02
CA MET A 169 -9.08 7.29 4.28
C MET A 169 -10.34 8.13 4.44
N GLY A 170 -10.32 9.37 3.96
CA GLY A 170 -11.41 10.33 4.11
C GLY A 170 -11.72 10.69 5.56
N TYR A 171 -12.65 11.60 5.78
CA TYR A 171 -13.15 11.89 7.12
C TYR A 171 -14.02 10.74 7.65
N PRO A 172 -14.04 10.49 8.97
CA PRO A 172 -15.00 9.56 9.56
C PRO A 172 -16.44 10.09 9.39
N ASP A 173 -17.40 9.19 9.30
CA ASP A 173 -18.81 9.59 9.35
C ASP A 173 -19.19 10.14 10.73
N HIS A 174 -20.38 10.73 10.84
CA HIS A 174 -20.83 11.39 12.07
C HIS A 174 -20.81 10.44 13.29
N LYS A 175 -21.26 9.20 13.13
CA LYS A 175 -21.31 8.20 14.21
C LYS A 175 -19.91 7.78 14.65
N SER A 176 -19.04 7.49 13.68
CA SER A 176 -17.64 7.15 13.92
C SER A 176 -16.88 8.30 14.59
N GLN A 177 -17.14 9.56 14.19
CA GLN A 177 -16.54 10.73 14.83
C GLN A 177 -16.94 10.83 16.32
N ILE A 178 -18.20 10.57 16.66
CA ILE A 178 -18.66 10.56 18.07
C ILE A 178 -17.94 9.46 18.85
N ASN A 179 -17.79 8.26 18.28
CA ASN A 179 -17.09 7.17 18.94
C ASN A 179 -15.62 7.52 19.17
N ILE A 180 -14.92 8.06 18.15
CA ILE A 180 -13.54 8.53 18.28
C ILE A 180 -13.40 9.54 19.44
N LEU A 181 -14.29 10.54 19.51
CA LEU A 181 -14.26 11.54 20.59
C LEU A 181 -14.48 10.93 21.99
N ARG A 182 -15.38 9.94 22.07
CA ARG A 182 -15.67 9.24 23.33
C ARG A 182 -14.48 8.38 23.77
N ASP A 183 -13.89 7.61 22.87
CA ASP A 183 -12.83 6.65 23.18
C ASP A 183 -11.52 7.35 23.55
N HIS A 184 -11.19 8.45 22.86
CA HIS A 184 -9.99 9.25 23.15
C HIS A 184 -10.10 10.13 24.40
N HIS A 185 -11.29 10.22 25.03
CA HIS A 185 -11.47 11.03 26.25
C HIS A 185 -10.81 10.40 27.47
N SER A 186 -10.70 9.07 27.54
CA SER A 186 -10.20 8.36 28.72
C SER A 186 -8.79 7.78 28.55
N GLU A 187 -8.49 7.18 27.42
CA GLU A 187 -7.21 6.51 27.14
C GLU A 187 -6.94 6.50 25.63
N ASN A 188 -5.66 6.34 25.25
CA ASN A 188 -5.32 6.14 23.85
C ASN A 188 -5.68 4.70 23.42
N PRO A 189 -6.63 4.48 22.48
CA PRO A 189 -7.04 3.14 22.06
C PRO A 189 -5.86 2.26 21.59
N LEU A 190 -4.83 2.87 21.03
CA LEU A 190 -3.64 2.17 20.57
C LEU A 190 -2.90 1.43 21.71
N ASP A 191 -2.98 1.90 22.95
CA ASP A 191 -2.27 1.30 24.09
C ASP A 191 -2.89 -0.04 24.51
N ARG A 192 -4.15 -0.30 24.16
CA ARG A 192 -4.88 -1.54 24.45
C ARG A 192 -4.62 -2.64 23.43
N VAL A 193 -4.16 -2.30 22.22
CA VAL A 193 -3.93 -3.23 21.12
C VAL A 193 -2.88 -4.27 21.51
N GLN A 194 -3.19 -5.54 21.25
CA GLN A 194 -2.26 -6.66 21.45
C GLN A 194 -1.90 -7.29 20.10
N PRO A 195 -0.69 -7.88 19.97
CA PRO A 195 -0.37 -8.69 18.82
C PRO A 195 -1.33 -9.88 18.71
N VAL A 196 -1.93 -10.04 17.53
CA VAL A 196 -2.86 -11.16 17.22
C VAL A 196 -2.11 -12.30 16.55
N VAL A 197 -1.09 -11.97 15.79
CA VAL A 197 -0.21 -12.94 15.11
C VAL A 197 1.25 -12.56 15.32
N THR A 198 2.10 -13.57 15.27
CA THR A 198 3.55 -13.38 15.19
C THR A 198 3.97 -13.08 13.76
N LYS A 199 5.20 -12.59 13.59
CA LYS A 199 5.80 -12.38 12.26
C LYS A 199 5.81 -13.67 11.43
N ASP A 200 6.12 -14.82 12.02
CA ASP A 200 6.17 -16.10 11.32
C ASP A 200 4.76 -16.53 10.87
N GLU A 201 3.76 -16.38 11.72
CA GLU A 201 2.36 -16.63 11.34
C GLU A 201 1.86 -15.70 10.23
N LEU A 202 2.30 -14.44 10.22
CA LEU A 202 2.01 -13.52 9.12
C LEU A 202 2.64 -13.99 7.81
N LEU A 203 3.87 -14.49 7.85
CA LEU A 203 4.55 -15.05 6.67
C LEU A 203 3.86 -16.31 6.15
N GLU A 204 3.29 -17.15 7.03
CA GLU A 204 2.42 -18.26 6.62
C GLU A 204 1.19 -17.76 5.86
N LEU A 205 0.48 -16.76 6.39
CA LEU A 205 -0.68 -16.16 5.72
C LEU A 205 -0.33 -15.54 4.36
N VAL A 206 0.84 -14.90 4.26
CA VAL A 206 1.38 -14.38 3.00
C VAL A 206 1.59 -15.52 1.99
N GLN A 207 2.17 -16.64 2.44
CA GLN A 207 2.40 -17.79 1.56
C GLN A 207 1.07 -18.47 1.14
N GLU A 208 0.11 -18.60 2.04
CA GLU A 208 -1.23 -19.08 1.72
C GLU A 208 -1.91 -18.20 0.68
N THR A 209 -1.84 -16.87 0.85
CA THR A 209 -2.36 -15.88 -0.10
C THR A 209 -1.70 -16.03 -1.48
N ARG A 210 -0.39 -16.23 -1.53
CA ARG A 210 0.35 -16.43 -2.77
C ARG A 210 -0.08 -17.70 -3.51
N ASN A 211 -0.43 -18.74 -2.78
CA ASN A 211 -0.85 -20.04 -3.30
C ASN A 211 -2.31 -20.07 -3.80
N VAL A 212 -3.10 -19.01 -3.58
CA VAL A 212 -4.45 -18.89 -4.17
C VAL A 212 -4.35 -19.06 -5.68
N GLU A 213 -5.15 -19.96 -6.25
CA GLU A 213 -5.11 -20.29 -7.67
C GLU A 213 -5.76 -19.20 -8.53
N ALA A 214 -5.19 -18.94 -9.70
CA ALA A 214 -5.80 -18.12 -10.75
C ALA A 214 -5.65 -18.87 -12.08
N ASN A 215 -6.74 -19.10 -12.77
CA ASN A 215 -6.74 -19.82 -14.04
C ASN A 215 -6.52 -18.87 -15.24
N ASP A 216 -6.28 -19.44 -16.43
CA ASP A 216 -6.00 -18.68 -17.64
C ASP A 216 -7.13 -17.70 -18.01
N ARG A 217 -8.39 -17.97 -17.68
CA ARG A 217 -9.50 -17.04 -17.93
C ARG A 217 -9.42 -15.80 -17.07
N ILE A 218 -8.91 -15.92 -15.84
CA ILE A 218 -8.64 -14.77 -14.97
C ILE A 218 -7.50 -13.93 -15.54
N PHE A 219 -6.43 -14.58 -16.03
CA PHE A 219 -5.31 -13.86 -16.67
C PHE A 219 -5.75 -13.17 -17.99
N ASP A 220 -6.59 -13.80 -18.77
CA ASP A 220 -7.18 -13.20 -19.97
C ASP A 220 -8.06 -11.98 -19.61
N TYR A 221 -8.91 -12.10 -18.60
CA TYR A 221 -9.74 -10.99 -18.11
C TYR A 221 -8.91 -9.81 -17.61
N VAL A 222 -7.87 -10.05 -16.80
CA VAL A 222 -6.93 -9.01 -16.36
C VAL A 222 -6.23 -8.35 -17.53
N THR A 223 -5.81 -9.13 -18.53
CA THR A 223 -5.16 -8.62 -19.74
C THR A 223 -6.13 -7.74 -20.55
N THR A 224 -7.35 -8.20 -20.76
CA THR A 224 -8.39 -7.45 -21.46
C THR A 224 -8.71 -6.12 -20.77
N LEU A 225 -8.85 -6.12 -19.42
CA LEU A 225 -9.02 -4.89 -18.66
C LEU A 225 -7.83 -3.94 -18.82
N ALA A 226 -6.60 -4.45 -18.75
CA ALA A 226 -5.40 -3.63 -18.92
C ALA A 226 -5.32 -3.02 -20.33
N GLU A 227 -5.65 -3.78 -21.37
CA GLU A 227 -5.71 -3.32 -22.78
C GLU A 227 -6.81 -2.27 -22.96
N ALA A 228 -7.99 -2.49 -22.37
CA ALA A 228 -9.08 -1.51 -22.40
C ALA A 228 -8.64 -0.16 -21.79
N THR A 229 -7.81 -0.16 -20.72
CA THR A 229 -7.25 1.09 -20.20
C THR A 229 -6.32 1.79 -21.20
N ARG A 230 -5.55 1.04 -22.00
CA ARG A 230 -4.56 1.59 -22.96
C ARG A 230 -5.23 2.15 -24.23
N THR A 231 -6.39 1.64 -24.56
CA THR A 231 -7.13 2.05 -25.77
C THR A 231 -8.26 3.05 -25.48
N HIS A 232 -8.51 3.36 -24.21
CA HIS A 232 -9.58 4.27 -23.81
C HIS A 232 -9.28 5.71 -24.23
N PRO A 233 -10.23 6.44 -24.89
CA PRO A 233 -9.98 7.78 -25.47
C PRO A 233 -9.66 8.87 -24.45
N MET A 234 -10.00 8.66 -23.17
CA MET A 234 -9.69 9.58 -22.08
C MET A 234 -8.37 9.25 -21.35
N VAL A 235 -7.66 8.21 -21.78
CA VAL A 235 -6.39 7.77 -21.18
C VAL A 235 -5.25 8.01 -22.17
N GLU A 236 -4.19 8.65 -21.69
CA GLU A 236 -2.94 8.86 -22.44
C GLU A 236 -1.97 7.70 -22.20
N LEU A 237 -1.88 7.23 -20.95
CA LEU A 237 -1.09 6.06 -20.57
C LEU A 237 -1.94 5.15 -19.68
N GLY A 238 -2.18 3.92 -20.12
CA GLY A 238 -2.94 2.90 -19.39
C GLY A 238 -2.07 2.04 -18.49
N VAL A 239 -2.69 1.01 -17.92
CA VAL A 239 -2.06 0.09 -16.96
C VAL A 239 -0.89 -0.67 -17.60
N SER A 240 0.28 -0.65 -16.94
CA SER A 240 1.47 -1.36 -17.34
C SER A 240 1.36 -2.87 -17.08
N PRO A 241 2.24 -3.73 -17.65
CA PRO A 241 2.31 -5.15 -17.26
C PRO A 241 2.56 -5.34 -15.75
N ARG A 242 3.32 -4.45 -15.12
CA ARG A 242 3.52 -4.42 -13.68
C ARG A 242 2.21 -4.17 -12.94
N GLY A 243 1.38 -3.23 -13.43
CA GLY A 243 0.05 -2.97 -12.87
C GLY A 243 -0.90 -4.16 -13.02
N ALA A 244 -0.84 -4.91 -14.13
CA ALA A 244 -1.60 -6.14 -14.32
C ALA A 244 -1.18 -7.24 -13.33
N LEU A 245 0.14 -7.41 -13.08
CA LEU A 245 0.64 -8.30 -12.03
C LEU A 245 0.19 -7.87 -10.63
N ALA A 246 0.21 -6.56 -10.34
CA ALA A 246 -0.30 -6.01 -9.10
C ALA A 246 -1.79 -6.32 -8.89
N LEU A 247 -2.59 -6.22 -9.95
CA LEU A 247 -4.01 -6.56 -9.95
C LEU A 247 -4.24 -8.04 -9.61
N CYS A 248 -3.49 -8.96 -10.24
CA CYS A 248 -3.56 -10.38 -9.91
C CYS A 248 -3.20 -10.66 -8.45
N ARG A 249 -2.12 -10.04 -7.94
CA ARG A 249 -1.69 -10.22 -6.54
C ARG A 249 -2.76 -9.74 -5.56
N MET A 250 -3.36 -8.59 -5.82
CA MET A 250 -4.39 -8.03 -4.95
C MET A 250 -5.68 -8.84 -5.01
N ALA A 251 -6.07 -9.36 -6.17
CA ALA A 251 -7.23 -10.24 -6.33
C ALA A 251 -7.05 -11.58 -5.59
N LYS A 252 -5.85 -12.16 -5.58
CA LYS A 252 -5.55 -13.34 -4.75
C LYS A 252 -5.76 -13.04 -3.26
N ALA A 253 -5.31 -11.88 -2.78
CA ALA A 253 -5.53 -11.47 -1.41
C ALA A 253 -7.02 -11.25 -1.09
N HIS A 254 -7.80 -10.69 -2.03
CA HIS A 254 -9.23 -10.53 -1.88
C HIS A 254 -9.96 -11.90 -1.81
N ALA A 255 -9.61 -12.85 -2.68
CA ALA A 255 -10.14 -14.22 -2.63
C ALA A 255 -9.81 -14.90 -1.30
N PHE A 256 -8.57 -14.76 -0.83
CA PHE A 256 -8.11 -15.32 0.44
C PHE A 256 -8.88 -14.75 1.64
N LEU A 257 -9.06 -13.44 1.72
CA LEU A 257 -9.88 -12.81 2.77
C LEU A 257 -11.32 -13.30 2.72
N SER A 258 -11.86 -13.56 1.52
CA SER A 258 -13.19 -14.12 1.30
C SER A 258 -13.27 -15.62 1.64
N GLY A 259 -12.17 -16.26 2.06
CA GLY A 259 -12.09 -17.68 2.45
C GLY A 259 -12.05 -18.65 1.28
N ARG A 260 -11.57 -18.20 0.11
CA ARG A 260 -11.42 -19.02 -1.10
C ARG A 260 -9.95 -19.25 -1.41
N ASP A 261 -9.64 -20.39 -1.99
CA ASP A 261 -8.32 -20.78 -2.49
C ASP A 261 -8.17 -20.59 -4.02
N PHE A 262 -9.16 -19.94 -4.66
CA PHE A 262 -9.16 -19.57 -6.07
C PHE A 262 -9.76 -18.18 -6.30
N VAL A 263 -9.28 -17.51 -7.34
CA VAL A 263 -9.74 -16.18 -7.77
C VAL A 263 -10.96 -16.31 -8.69
N VAL A 264 -11.96 -15.44 -8.47
CA VAL A 264 -13.10 -15.24 -9.37
C VAL A 264 -13.05 -13.85 -10.01
N PRO A 265 -13.73 -13.60 -11.15
CA PRO A 265 -13.72 -12.30 -11.83
C PRO A 265 -14.14 -11.13 -10.93
N GLU A 266 -15.03 -11.38 -9.97
CA GLU A 266 -15.50 -10.40 -9.01
C GLU A 266 -14.37 -9.91 -8.08
N ASP A 267 -13.36 -10.75 -7.79
CA ASP A 267 -12.18 -10.33 -7.03
C ASP A 267 -11.35 -9.30 -7.80
N ILE A 268 -11.21 -9.51 -9.11
CA ILE A 268 -10.53 -8.56 -9.99
C ILE A 268 -11.29 -7.23 -9.99
N ALA A 269 -12.62 -7.28 -10.21
CA ALA A 269 -13.45 -6.09 -10.28
C ALA A 269 -13.44 -5.29 -8.97
N ALA A 270 -13.45 -5.97 -7.82
CA ALA A 270 -13.44 -5.35 -6.49
C ALA A 270 -12.17 -4.53 -6.23
N VAL A 271 -11.00 -4.99 -6.68
CA VAL A 271 -9.73 -4.33 -6.40
C VAL A 271 -9.21 -3.48 -7.57
N PHE A 272 -9.85 -3.53 -8.73
CA PHE A 272 -9.41 -2.85 -9.96
C PHE A 272 -9.24 -1.33 -9.79
N PRO A 273 -10.17 -0.58 -9.16
CA PRO A 273 -10.01 0.86 -8.97
C PRO A 273 -8.80 1.19 -8.08
N ASP A 274 -8.64 0.53 -6.94
CA ASP A 274 -7.60 0.83 -5.97
C ASP A 274 -6.19 0.53 -6.51
N VAL A 275 -6.08 -0.51 -7.35
CA VAL A 275 -4.83 -0.90 -7.99
C VAL A 275 -4.53 -0.03 -9.22
N CYS A 276 -5.53 0.33 -10.02
CA CYS A 276 -5.29 0.89 -11.35
C CYS A 276 -5.42 2.42 -11.43
N ALA A 277 -6.19 3.08 -10.54
CA ALA A 277 -6.48 4.51 -10.68
C ALA A 277 -5.22 5.39 -10.67
N HIS A 278 -4.27 5.11 -9.80
CA HIS A 278 -3.03 5.89 -9.69
C HIS A 278 -1.99 5.57 -10.77
N ARG A 279 -2.26 4.57 -11.60
CA ARG A 279 -1.42 4.15 -12.74
C ARG A 279 -1.84 4.75 -14.06
N LEU A 280 -3.04 5.35 -14.12
CA LEU A 280 -3.52 6.00 -15.34
C LEU A 280 -2.97 7.43 -15.46
N ILE A 281 -2.49 7.78 -16.64
CA ILE A 281 -2.30 9.18 -17.03
C ILE A 281 -3.46 9.55 -17.92
N LEU A 282 -4.25 10.52 -17.46
CA LEU A 282 -5.42 10.98 -18.19
C LEU A 282 -5.03 11.88 -19.36
N SER A 283 -5.75 11.78 -20.48
CA SER A 283 -5.55 12.63 -21.67
C SER A 283 -5.83 14.09 -21.35
N ALA A 284 -5.32 15.00 -22.18
CA ALA A 284 -5.60 16.44 -22.04
C ALA A 284 -7.12 16.72 -22.06
N LYS A 285 -7.90 15.99 -22.89
CA LYS A 285 -9.35 16.10 -22.95
C LYS A 285 -9.99 15.72 -21.62
N ALA A 286 -9.58 14.59 -21.01
CA ALA A 286 -10.11 14.13 -19.72
C ALA A 286 -9.81 15.15 -18.60
N ARG A 287 -8.59 15.69 -18.58
CA ARG A 287 -8.20 16.74 -17.61
C ARG A 287 -9.02 18.03 -17.77
N MET A 288 -9.30 18.45 -19.00
CA MET A 288 -10.17 19.63 -19.26
C MET A 288 -11.62 19.41 -18.83
N MET A 289 -12.09 18.15 -18.83
CA MET A 289 -13.42 17.77 -18.38
C MET A 289 -13.49 17.45 -16.88
N GLU A 290 -12.36 17.61 -16.16
CA GLU A 290 -12.23 17.23 -14.75
C GLU A 290 -12.62 15.77 -14.46
N GLU A 291 -12.40 14.89 -15.46
CA GLU A 291 -12.72 13.46 -15.35
C GLU A 291 -11.79 12.78 -14.33
N LYS A 292 -12.32 11.79 -13.62
CA LYS A 292 -11.57 11.02 -12.61
C LYS A 292 -11.20 9.66 -13.17
N ALA A 293 -10.01 9.18 -12.80
CA ALA A 293 -9.54 7.85 -13.18
C ALA A 293 -10.51 6.74 -12.72
N GLU A 294 -11.09 6.89 -11.54
CA GLU A 294 -12.04 5.94 -10.95
C GLU A 294 -13.30 5.79 -11.81
N ASN A 295 -13.83 6.89 -12.40
CA ASN A 295 -14.99 6.84 -13.29
C ASN A 295 -14.66 6.10 -14.59
N ILE A 296 -13.49 6.38 -15.16
CA ILE A 296 -13.02 5.70 -16.38
C ILE A 296 -12.86 4.20 -16.13
N LEU A 297 -12.28 3.81 -15.00
CA LEU A 297 -12.15 2.40 -14.62
C LEU A 297 -13.50 1.72 -14.40
N ALA A 298 -14.49 2.43 -13.82
CA ALA A 298 -15.85 1.92 -13.65
C ALA A 298 -16.57 1.75 -15.02
N GLU A 299 -16.30 2.62 -16.00
CA GLU A 299 -16.80 2.49 -17.37
C GLU A 299 -16.17 1.26 -18.05
N ILE A 300 -14.87 1.08 -17.93
CA ILE A 300 -14.13 -0.07 -18.47
C ILE A 300 -14.69 -1.38 -17.89
N LEU A 301 -14.89 -1.47 -16.56
CA LEU A 301 -15.47 -2.65 -15.93
C LEU A 301 -16.86 -3.00 -16.45
N LYS A 302 -17.65 -2.00 -16.85
CA LYS A 302 -18.98 -2.23 -17.45
C LYS A 302 -18.92 -2.65 -18.92
N SER A 303 -17.87 -2.26 -19.63
CA SER A 303 -17.69 -2.53 -21.07
C SER A 303 -17.03 -3.87 -21.37
N VAL A 304 -16.31 -4.44 -20.41
CA VAL A 304 -15.62 -5.73 -20.55
C VAL A 304 -16.43 -6.82 -19.88
N ASP A 305 -16.81 -7.83 -20.65
CA ASP A 305 -17.61 -8.96 -20.16
C ASP A 305 -16.80 -9.78 -19.11
N MET A 306 -17.44 -10.07 -17.99
CA MET A 306 -16.86 -10.98 -17.00
C MET A 306 -16.88 -12.42 -17.51
N PRO A 307 -15.76 -13.14 -17.45
CA PRO A 307 -15.71 -14.53 -17.89
C PRO A 307 -16.57 -15.43 -16.99
N VAL A 308 -17.37 -16.30 -17.60
CA VAL A 308 -18.09 -17.35 -16.87
C VAL A 308 -17.10 -18.46 -16.52
N LEU A 309 -16.80 -18.63 -15.26
CA LEU A 309 -16.02 -19.77 -14.78
C LEU A 309 -16.96 -21.00 -14.80
N LYS A 310 -16.68 -21.96 -15.68
CA LYS A 310 -17.35 -23.27 -15.59
C LYS A 310 -16.79 -23.99 -14.37
N ALA A 311 -17.67 -24.47 -13.51
CA ALA A 311 -17.33 -25.32 -12.38
C ALA A 311 -16.58 -26.57 -12.80
#